data_258f7e83bffe2bcaa1e59f901b67fd86
#
_entry.id   258f7e83bffe2bcaa1e59f901b67fd86
#
_cell.length_a   1.000
_cell.length_b   1.000
_cell.length_c   1.000
_cell.angle_alpha   90.00
_cell.angle_beta   90.00
_cell.angle_gamma   90.00
#
_symmetry.space_group_name_H-M   'P 1'
#
loop_
_entity.id
_entity.type
_entity.pdbx_description
1 polymer ?
#
loop_
_entity_poly.entity_id
_entity_poly.type
_entity_poly.pdbx_seq_one_letter_code
_entity_poly.pdbx_strand_id
1 'polypeptide(L)'
;GADNRGYMVNKVEEIDNPYYGIAPDAGISVASGAGTDYYVALGISQILNYAYWKAEATKQQIPVCLNLSIGSNVGPHDGTSTLCRYIDEEVGYSGEGVSFIPVIASGNEGDLKIAVNKVLSADDDQLKTTFLSKDLYGGTGTYPNALYGQVYIYSDSELPFEVQAVIINKERDGRVALQNALSAAPEGAQKYICSSSEYVQDSETDKVSPQLATNFEGYLGVMAQLDVAESGRYLAVVDMMLFETAANNGKYCVGLIVKGEPGQRIDAYCTGDWFDFSDQGLAANGYLDGSTDGTISDIACGKSSIVVGSYNARNYWGNVDGTIGGYEDDMFSNNKVSDFTSYGTLADGRTLPHICAPGATIISSSNEYYIKDNKVGDENIQATFTDGTRRYSWHQCVGTSMATPVVTGSIALWMEANPELTVDEAREIIQKTATVDSDVKAGNPVQWGAGKFNAYEGLKEVLERKAASIEGITTSGGTNLLVRQSSGTIEVTLPGATELNVTLYSTSGRAVASTAVSGNSASLSTSALPAGVYILNANGNSEKLIIK
;
A
#
# COMPACT_ATOMS: atom_id res chain seq x y z
N GLY A 1 9.07 -3.53 12.14
CA GLY A 1 10.33 -3.05 12.59
C GLY A 1 11.31 -4.14 12.90
N ALA A 2 12.59 -3.80 12.86
CA ALA A 2 13.67 -4.72 13.21
C ALA A 2 13.52 -5.22 14.64
N ASP A 3 13.90 -6.47 14.87
CA ASP A 3 13.93 -7.02 16.22
C ASP A 3 15.08 -6.39 17.03
N ASN A 4 14.73 -5.54 17.96
CA ASN A 4 15.68 -4.99 18.92
C ASN A 4 15.76 -5.81 20.23
N ARG A 5 14.94 -6.88 20.37
CA ARG A 5 14.97 -7.76 21.55
C ARG A 5 16.26 -8.57 21.64
N GLY A 6 16.85 -8.99 20.51
CA GLY A 6 18.13 -9.66 20.50
C GLY A 6 19.24 -8.81 21.13
N TYR A 7 19.17 -7.52 20.91
CA TYR A 7 20.02 -6.53 21.57
C TYR A 7 19.59 -6.32 23.02
N MET A 8 18.29 -6.34 23.29
CA MET A 8 17.73 -6.21 24.64
C MET A 8 17.96 -7.46 25.49
N VAL A 9 17.87 -8.67 24.91
CA VAL A 9 18.08 -9.94 25.63
C VAL A 9 19.47 -9.99 26.27
N ASN A 10 20.48 -9.46 25.61
CA ASN A 10 21.84 -9.40 26.17
C ASN A 10 22.03 -8.20 27.12
N LYS A 11 21.08 -7.28 27.22
CA LYS A 11 21.19 -6.01 27.94
C LYS A 11 19.88 -5.53 28.57
N VAL A 12 18.95 -6.44 28.85
CA VAL A 12 17.61 -6.13 29.42
C VAL A 12 17.70 -5.32 30.71
N GLU A 13 18.74 -5.51 31.52
CA GLU A 13 18.94 -4.77 32.75
C GLU A 13 19.36 -3.30 32.51
N GLU A 14 19.82 -2.96 31.29
CA GLU A 14 20.33 -1.64 30.93
C GLU A 14 19.38 -0.84 30.03
N ILE A 15 18.36 -1.49 29.41
CA ILE A 15 17.50 -0.85 28.40
C ILE A 15 16.03 -1.01 28.78
N ASP A 16 15.47 0.05 29.33
CA ASP A 16 14.00 0.19 29.50
C ASP A 16 13.40 0.83 28.23
N ASN A 17 13.40 0.07 27.13
CA ASN A 17 12.86 0.52 25.86
C ASN A 17 11.62 -0.29 25.46
N PRO A 18 10.41 0.29 25.50
CA PRO A 18 9.18 -0.37 25.16
C PRO A 18 8.95 -0.50 23.63
N TYR A 19 9.82 0.12 22.81
CA TYR A 19 9.59 0.20 21.36
C TYR A 19 10.31 -0.93 20.62
N TYR A 20 9.61 -2.01 20.33
CA TYR A 20 10.09 -3.14 19.53
C TYR A 20 9.09 -3.49 18.42
N GLY A 21 9.55 -4.26 17.40
CA GLY A 21 8.75 -4.61 16.23
C GLY A 21 7.57 -5.53 16.54
N ILE A 22 6.57 -5.53 15.67
CA ILE A 22 5.35 -6.35 15.79
C ILE A 22 5.68 -7.85 15.71
N ALA A 23 6.57 -8.25 14.80
CA ALA A 23 7.05 -9.62 14.62
C ALA A 23 8.56 -9.67 14.93
N PRO A 24 8.95 -9.69 16.22
CA PRO A 24 10.34 -9.50 16.58
C PRO A 24 11.26 -10.68 16.23
N ASP A 25 10.71 -11.88 16.05
CA ASP A 25 11.46 -13.09 15.66
C ASP A 25 11.47 -13.35 14.15
N ALA A 26 10.80 -12.50 13.35
CA ALA A 26 10.80 -12.63 11.91
C ALA A 26 12.21 -12.36 11.33
N GLY A 27 12.62 -13.18 10.37
CA GLY A 27 13.80 -12.91 9.55
C GLY A 27 13.56 -11.68 8.69
N ILE A 28 14.52 -10.75 8.64
CA ILE A 28 14.41 -9.51 7.89
C ILE A 28 15.34 -9.54 6.69
N SER A 29 14.78 -9.28 5.50
CA SER A 29 15.51 -9.01 4.27
C SER A 29 15.20 -7.59 3.82
N VAL A 30 16.21 -6.81 3.46
CA VAL A 30 16.07 -5.40 3.08
C VAL A 30 16.67 -5.19 1.71
N ALA A 31 15.87 -4.64 0.79
CA ALA A 31 16.35 -4.08 -0.46
C ALA A 31 16.37 -2.54 -0.35
N SER A 32 17.44 -1.93 -0.83
CA SER A 32 17.61 -0.47 -0.85
C SER A 32 17.72 0.04 -2.29
N GLY A 33 17.57 1.35 -2.48
CA GLY A 33 17.67 1.98 -3.80
C GLY A 33 16.35 2.00 -4.59
N ALA A 34 15.21 2.00 -3.91
CA ALA A 34 13.86 2.00 -4.48
C ALA A 34 13.48 3.33 -5.21
N GLY A 35 14.43 3.96 -5.89
CA GLY A 35 14.20 5.23 -6.59
C GLY A 35 13.50 5.11 -7.94
N THR A 36 13.29 3.89 -8.45
CA THR A 36 12.53 3.60 -9.66
C THR A 36 11.86 2.23 -9.54
N ASP A 37 10.78 2.00 -10.29
CA ASP A 37 10.04 0.74 -10.35
C ASP A 37 10.94 -0.46 -10.67
N TYR A 38 11.93 -0.26 -11.55
CA TYR A 38 12.93 -1.28 -11.87
C TYR A 38 13.69 -1.77 -10.63
N TYR A 39 14.16 -0.86 -9.78
CA TYR A 39 14.89 -1.25 -8.57
C TYR A 39 13.99 -1.86 -7.49
N VAL A 40 12.72 -1.45 -7.43
CA VAL A 40 11.72 -2.08 -6.57
C VAL A 40 11.49 -3.53 -7.02
N ALA A 41 11.22 -3.75 -8.31
CA ALA A 41 11.03 -5.08 -8.89
C ALA A 41 12.26 -5.97 -8.69
N LEU A 42 13.46 -5.43 -8.92
CA LEU A 42 14.71 -6.15 -8.67
C LEU A 42 14.88 -6.55 -7.21
N GLY A 43 14.54 -5.67 -6.27
CA GLY A 43 14.57 -5.95 -4.84
C GLY A 43 13.61 -7.07 -4.46
N ILE A 44 12.38 -7.04 -4.95
CA ILE A 44 11.38 -8.10 -4.76
C ILE A 44 11.90 -9.42 -5.32
N SER A 45 12.39 -9.44 -6.55
CA SER A 45 12.96 -10.63 -7.19
C SER A 45 14.09 -11.25 -6.37
N GLN A 46 15.01 -10.45 -5.84
CA GLN A 46 16.12 -10.96 -5.03
C GLN A 46 15.64 -11.56 -3.71
N ILE A 47 14.67 -10.95 -3.04
CA ILE A 47 14.07 -11.45 -1.80
C ILE A 47 13.37 -12.78 -2.06
N LEU A 48 12.56 -12.87 -3.12
CA LEU A 48 11.83 -14.08 -3.48
C LEU A 48 12.77 -15.21 -3.92
N ASN A 49 13.81 -14.91 -4.71
CA ASN A 49 14.82 -15.89 -5.09
C ASN A 49 15.53 -16.50 -3.86
N TYR A 50 15.81 -15.68 -2.85
CA TYR A 50 16.35 -16.19 -1.59
C TYR A 50 15.35 -17.09 -0.85
N ALA A 51 14.08 -16.72 -0.83
CA ALA A 51 13.01 -17.52 -0.21
C ALA A 51 12.84 -18.87 -0.93
N TYR A 52 12.81 -18.90 -2.26
CA TYR A 52 12.75 -20.14 -3.05
C TYR A 52 13.98 -21.02 -2.83
N TRP A 53 15.17 -20.44 -2.82
CA TRP A 53 16.38 -21.19 -2.51
C TRP A 53 16.29 -21.81 -1.10
N LYS A 54 15.81 -21.07 -0.12
CA LYS A 54 15.63 -21.54 1.26
C LYS A 54 14.58 -22.66 1.34
N ALA A 55 13.47 -22.50 0.65
CA ALA A 55 12.41 -23.52 0.57
C ALA A 55 12.96 -24.82 -0.04
N GLU A 56 13.70 -24.74 -1.13
CA GLU A 56 14.37 -25.88 -1.78
C GLU A 56 15.35 -26.57 -0.83
N ALA A 57 16.18 -25.80 -0.12
CA ALA A 57 17.20 -26.34 0.80
C ALA A 57 16.59 -26.99 2.05
N THR A 58 15.52 -26.42 2.59
CA THR A 58 14.87 -26.87 3.84
C THR A 58 13.70 -27.83 3.62
N LYS A 59 13.17 -27.89 2.40
CA LYS A 59 11.91 -28.58 2.07
C LYS A 59 10.73 -28.11 2.94
N GLN A 60 10.71 -26.84 3.29
CA GLN A 60 9.67 -26.22 4.09
C GLN A 60 9.03 -25.08 3.30
N GLN A 61 7.76 -24.82 3.56
CA GLN A 61 7.10 -23.60 3.09
C GLN A 61 7.77 -22.39 3.75
N ILE A 62 8.19 -21.42 2.96
CA ILE A 62 8.79 -20.18 3.42
C ILE A 62 7.79 -19.04 3.20
N PRO A 63 7.17 -18.53 4.26
CA PRO A 63 6.29 -17.38 4.16
C PRO A 63 7.10 -16.09 4.00
N VAL A 64 6.69 -15.26 3.05
CA VAL A 64 7.28 -13.94 2.78
C VAL A 64 6.18 -12.88 2.86
N CYS A 65 6.28 -11.98 3.82
CA CYS A 65 5.43 -10.80 3.89
C CYS A 65 6.26 -9.58 3.47
N LEU A 66 5.92 -9.01 2.31
CA LEU A 66 6.62 -7.85 1.76
C LEU A 66 6.01 -6.56 2.30
N ASN A 67 6.84 -5.62 2.74
CA ASN A 67 6.45 -4.26 3.09
C ASN A 67 6.92 -3.28 2.02
N LEU A 68 5.99 -2.56 1.40
CA LEU A 68 6.28 -1.45 0.50
C LEU A 68 5.70 -0.15 1.08
N SER A 69 6.54 0.57 1.83
CA SER A 69 6.22 1.91 2.36
C SER A 69 6.73 3.00 1.43
N ILE A 70 6.42 2.85 0.16
CA ILE A 70 6.75 3.78 -0.93
C ILE A 70 5.49 4.07 -1.74
N GLY A 71 5.47 5.18 -2.46
CA GLY A 71 4.35 5.59 -3.30
C GLY A 71 4.81 6.29 -4.57
N SER A 72 3.91 6.39 -5.53
CA SER A 72 4.06 7.16 -6.76
C SER A 72 2.70 7.73 -7.17
N ASN A 73 2.70 9.01 -7.54
CA ASN A 73 1.54 9.66 -8.16
C ASN A 73 1.64 9.65 -9.71
N VAL A 74 2.65 8.97 -10.24
CA VAL A 74 2.85 8.75 -11.67
C VAL A 74 2.32 7.38 -12.02
N GLY A 75 1.38 7.32 -12.94
CA GLY A 75 0.81 6.07 -13.43
C GLY A 75 -0.70 6.18 -13.71
N PRO A 76 -1.30 5.11 -14.22
CA PRO A 76 -2.71 5.07 -14.59
C PRO A 76 -3.67 4.91 -13.39
N HIS A 77 -3.19 4.65 -12.20
CA HIS A 77 -3.94 4.43 -10.95
C HIS A 77 -5.08 3.39 -11.08
N ASP A 78 -4.85 2.33 -11.85
CA ASP A 78 -5.83 1.27 -12.13
C ASP A 78 -5.27 -0.15 -11.94
N GLY A 79 -3.98 -0.26 -11.58
CA GLY A 79 -3.26 -1.52 -11.39
C GLY A 79 -2.69 -2.11 -12.69
N THR A 80 -2.70 -1.37 -13.79
CA THR A 80 -2.12 -1.81 -15.08
C THR A 80 -0.66 -1.40 -15.26
N SER A 81 -0.10 -0.60 -14.36
CA SER A 81 1.33 -0.25 -14.40
C SER A 81 2.22 -1.49 -14.31
N THR A 82 3.42 -1.39 -14.88
CA THR A 82 4.35 -2.52 -14.96
C THR A 82 4.69 -3.10 -13.59
N LEU A 83 4.88 -2.25 -12.59
CA LEU A 83 5.18 -2.72 -11.22
C LEU A 83 3.98 -3.41 -10.56
N CYS A 84 2.76 -2.89 -10.74
CA CYS A 84 1.55 -3.55 -10.25
C CYS A 84 1.38 -4.95 -10.85
N ARG A 85 1.51 -5.07 -12.17
CA ARG A 85 1.42 -6.37 -12.86
C ARG A 85 2.50 -7.33 -12.42
N TYR A 86 3.73 -6.85 -12.25
CA TYR A 86 4.84 -7.67 -11.76
C TYR A 86 4.55 -8.24 -10.36
N ILE A 87 4.06 -7.41 -9.43
CA ILE A 87 3.68 -7.86 -8.09
C ILE A 87 2.54 -8.88 -8.15
N ASP A 88 1.53 -8.63 -8.97
CA ASP A 88 0.40 -9.54 -9.15
C ASP A 88 0.84 -10.91 -9.72
N GLU A 89 1.78 -10.93 -10.67
CA GLU A 89 2.36 -12.15 -11.23
C GLU A 89 3.16 -12.93 -10.19
N GLU A 90 4.00 -12.26 -9.39
CA GLU A 90 4.78 -12.90 -8.33
C GLU A 90 3.88 -13.54 -7.25
N VAL A 91 2.75 -12.89 -6.91
CA VAL A 91 1.74 -13.50 -6.03
C VAL A 91 1.11 -14.73 -6.69
N GLY A 92 0.87 -14.68 -7.99
CA GLY A 92 0.33 -15.81 -8.77
C GLY A 92 1.24 -17.04 -8.78
N TYR A 93 2.56 -16.85 -8.66
CA TYR A 93 3.54 -17.94 -8.52
C TYR A 93 3.68 -18.45 -7.07
N SER A 94 3.08 -17.81 -6.10
CA SER A 94 3.12 -18.27 -4.71
C SER A 94 2.44 -19.63 -4.57
N GLY A 95 3.00 -20.50 -3.71
CA GLY A 95 2.51 -21.86 -3.51
C GLY A 95 3.52 -22.96 -3.82
N GLU A 96 4.54 -22.73 -4.63
CA GLU A 96 5.62 -23.68 -4.90
C GLU A 96 6.75 -23.61 -3.84
N GLY A 97 6.39 -23.78 -2.57
CA GLY A 97 7.32 -23.69 -1.43
C GLY A 97 7.50 -22.28 -0.86
N VAL A 98 6.89 -21.26 -1.45
CA VAL A 98 6.89 -19.88 -0.96
C VAL A 98 5.47 -19.34 -0.98
N SER A 99 5.02 -18.76 0.16
CA SER A 99 3.81 -17.94 0.21
C SER A 99 4.23 -16.48 0.21
N PHE A 100 3.60 -15.66 -0.61
CA PHE A 100 3.98 -14.26 -0.79
C PHE A 100 2.79 -13.33 -0.60
N ILE A 101 2.87 -12.42 0.38
CA ILE A 101 1.84 -11.43 0.67
C ILE A 101 2.46 -10.03 0.65
N PRO A 102 2.21 -9.22 -0.39
CA PRO A 102 2.60 -7.80 -0.43
C PRO A 102 1.63 -6.94 0.37
N VAL A 103 2.18 -6.04 1.19
CA VAL A 103 1.47 -5.03 1.96
C VAL A 103 2.02 -3.66 1.56
N ILE A 104 1.15 -2.78 1.07
CA ILE A 104 1.55 -1.55 0.39
C ILE A 104 0.85 -0.35 1.04
N ALA A 105 1.58 0.75 1.20
CA ALA A 105 1.04 2.02 1.68
C ALA A 105 0.09 2.64 0.65
N SER A 106 -1.05 3.17 1.11
CA SER A 106 -2.03 3.77 0.19
C SER A 106 -1.60 5.09 -0.44
N GLY A 107 -0.65 5.80 0.18
CA GLY A 107 -0.22 7.15 -0.16
C GLY A 107 -0.56 8.16 0.93
N ASN A 108 -0.01 9.38 0.82
CA ASN A 108 -0.16 10.44 1.82
C ASN A 108 -0.78 11.72 1.22
N GLU A 109 -1.58 11.57 0.21
CA GLU A 109 -2.18 12.66 -0.59
C GLU A 109 -3.72 12.76 -0.39
N GLY A 110 -4.25 12.13 0.67
CA GLY A 110 -5.70 12.06 0.92
C GLY A 110 -6.40 13.39 1.20
N ASP A 111 -5.67 14.43 1.54
CA ASP A 111 -6.14 15.80 1.71
C ASP A 111 -5.83 16.71 0.51
N LEU A 112 -5.16 16.18 -0.52
CA LEU A 112 -4.76 16.91 -1.71
C LEU A 112 -5.73 16.68 -2.87
N LYS A 113 -5.95 17.71 -3.66
CA LYS A 113 -6.83 17.68 -4.84
C LYS A 113 -6.04 17.31 -6.11
N ILE A 114 -5.35 16.17 -6.07
CA ILE A 114 -4.46 15.72 -7.14
C ILE A 114 -5.14 14.87 -8.22
N ALA A 115 -6.41 14.57 -8.08
CA ALA A 115 -7.17 13.79 -9.06
C ALA A 115 -8.36 14.58 -9.60
N VAL A 116 -8.69 14.40 -10.87
CA VAL A 116 -9.94 14.84 -11.49
C VAL A 116 -10.33 13.85 -12.57
N ASN A 117 -11.59 13.50 -12.63
CA ASN A 117 -12.10 12.59 -13.66
C ASN A 117 -13.48 13.01 -14.16
N LYS A 118 -13.83 12.55 -15.35
CA LYS A 118 -15.13 12.77 -15.95
C LYS A 118 -15.45 11.72 -17.00
N VAL A 119 -16.69 11.24 -17.01
CA VAL A 119 -17.26 10.53 -18.16
C VAL A 119 -17.89 11.57 -19.09
N LEU A 120 -17.40 11.63 -20.32
CA LEU A 120 -17.86 12.60 -21.32
C LEU A 120 -19.23 12.21 -21.88
N SER A 121 -20.00 13.20 -22.32
CA SER A 121 -21.31 12.98 -22.92
C SER A 121 -21.47 13.81 -24.20
N ALA A 122 -22.52 13.55 -25.00
CA ALA A 122 -22.78 14.30 -26.22
C ALA A 122 -23.04 15.79 -25.97
N ASP A 123 -23.60 16.12 -24.81
CA ASP A 123 -23.90 17.51 -24.42
C ASP A 123 -22.78 18.17 -23.62
N ASP A 124 -21.80 17.36 -23.14
CA ASP A 124 -20.69 17.81 -22.31
C ASP A 124 -19.45 16.94 -22.62
N ASP A 125 -18.84 17.23 -23.76
CA ASP A 125 -17.74 16.48 -24.38
C ASP A 125 -16.34 16.92 -23.91
N GLN A 126 -16.26 17.70 -22.81
CA GLN A 126 -15.01 18.24 -22.29
C GLN A 126 -14.86 18.04 -20.79
N LEU A 127 -13.64 17.64 -20.37
CA LEU A 127 -13.16 17.86 -19.02
C LEU A 127 -12.37 19.16 -19.00
N LYS A 128 -12.75 20.10 -18.12
CA LYS A 128 -12.05 21.37 -17.92
C LYS A 128 -11.67 21.53 -16.47
N THR A 129 -10.45 21.92 -16.19
CA THR A 129 -9.94 22.23 -14.86
C THR A 129 -8.83 23.28 -14.92
N THR A 130 -8.41 23.78 -13.78
CA THR A 130 -7.28 24.70 -13.65
C THR A 130 -6.30 24.19 -12.60
N PHE A 131 -5.16 24.85 -12.49
CA PHE A 131 -4.12 24.52 -11.53
C PHE A 131 -3.98 25.65 -10.50
N LEU A 132 -3.93 25.27 -9.23
CA LEU A 132 -3.73 26.19 -8.10
C LEU A 132 -2.40 25.84 -7.41
N SER A 133 -1.45 26.78 -7.43
CA SER A 133 -0.18 26.63 -6.70
C SER A 133 -0.43 26.46 -5.19
N LYS A 134 0.29 25.55 -4.55
CA LYS A 134 0.21 25.32 -3.10
C LYS A 134 0.70 26.50 -2.26
N ASP A 135 1.55 27.35 -2.81
CA ASP A 135 1.94 28.59 -2.13
C ASP A 135 0.75 29.55 -1.89
N LEU A 136 -0.31 29.44 -2.71
CA LEU A 136 -1.55 30.18 -2.48
C LEU A 136 -2.34 29.69 -1.27
N TYR A 137 -2.01 28.52 -0.73
CA TYR A 137 -2.53 28.03 0.56
C TYR A 137 -1.76 28.53 1.77
N GLY A 138 -0.78 29.43 1.59
CA GLY A 138 0.06 29.95 2.66
C GLY A 138 1.25 29.05 3.00
N GLY A 139 1.65 28.18 2.08
CA GLY A 139 2.83 27.32 2.21
C GLY A 139 4.14 28.11 2.21
N THR A 140 5.19 27.47 2.72
CA THR A 140 6.55 28.02 2.81
C THR A 140 7.43 27.57 1.64
N GLY A 141 6.83 27.41 0.45
CA GLY A 141 7.53 26.92 -0.74
C GLY A 141 8.76 27.74 -1.10
N THR A 142 9.77 27.08 -1.63
CA THR A 142 11.02 27.74 -2.07
C THR A 142 10.79 28.66 -3.28
N TYR A 143 9.68 28.44 -4.00
CA TYR A 143 9.29 29.18 -5.20
C TYR A 143 7.81 29.56 -5.09
N PRO A 144 7.50 30.76 -4.57
CA PRO A 144 6.13 31.22 -4.42
C PRO A 144 5.40 31.25 -5.77
N ASN A 145 4.15 30.81 -5.78
CA ASN A 145 3.28 30.76 -6.96
C ASN A 145 3.83 29.91 -8.12
N ALA A 146 4.59 28.86 -7.82
CA ALA A 146 5.12 27.95 -8.83
C ALA A 146 4.09 26.89 -9.21
N LEU A 147 3.91 26.66 -10.51
CA LEU A 147 3.32 25.47 -11.10
C LEU A 147 4.46 24.63 -11.68
N TYR A 148 4.98 23.71 -10.89
CA TYR A 148 6.10 22.87 -11.28
C TYR A 148 5.73 21.40 -11.13
N GLY A 149 5.77 20.64 -12.23
CA GLY A 149 5.46 19.22 -12.26
C GLY A 149 4.70 18.81 -13.51
N GLN A 150 4.11 17.63 -13.43
CA GLN A 150 3.44 17.01 -14.56
C GLN A 150 1.99 16.64 -14.19
N VAL A 151 1.14 16.58 -15.22
CA VAL A 151 -0.21 16.03 -15.15
C VAL A 151 -0.29 14.87 -16.14
N TYR A 152 -0.64 13.71 -15.65
CA TYR A 152 -0.88 12.52 -16.44
C TYR A 152 -2.37 12.38 -16.69
N ILE A 153 -2.76 12.25 -17.95
CA ILE A 153 -4.16 12.23 -18.40
C ILE A 153 -4.37 10.95 -19.19
N TYR A 154 -5.28 10.11 -18.72
CA TYR A 154 -5.59 8.82 -19.32
C TYR A 154 -7.03 8.82 -19.82
N SER A 155 -7.25 8.20 -20.97
CA SER A 155 -8.58 7.73 -21.36
C SER A 155 -8.81 6.32 -20.81
N ASP A 156 -10.06 5.88 -20.71
CA ASP A 156 -10.41 4.50 -20.31
C ASP A 156 -10.22 3.46 -21.44
N SER A 157 -9.72 3.91 -22.58
CA SER A 157 -9.61 3.10 -23.80
C SER A 157 -8.43 3.52 -24.65
N GLU A 158 -8.19 2.82 -25.76
CA GLU A 158 -7.25 3.20 -26.81
C GLU A 158 -7.75 4.38 -27.67
N LEU A 159 -8.96 4.90 -27.40
CA LEU A 159 -9.49 6.03 -28.17
C LEU A 159 -8.74 7.31 -27.84
N PRO A 160 -8.29 8.04 -28.88
CA PRO A 160 -7.60 9.31 -28.68
C PRO A 160 -8.53 10.39 -28.13
N PHE A 161 -7.91 11.39 -27.53
CA PHE A 161 -8.56 12.61 -27.09
C PHE A 161 -7.71 13.83 -27.43
N GLU A 162 -8.31 15.00 -27.50
CA GLU A 162 -7.62 16.27 -27.71
C GLU A 162 -7.30 16.91 -26.37
N VAL A 163 -6.07 17.36 -26.18
CA VAL A 163 -5.61 18.06 -24.98
C VAL A 163 -5.21 19.48 -25.33
N GLN A 164 -5.71 20.42 -24.56
CA GLN A 164 -5.34 21.83 -24.64
C GLN A 164 -4.84 22.30 -23.28
N ALA A 165 -3.58 22.66 -23.19
CA ALA A 165 -3.06 23.43 -22.06
C ALA A 165 -3.26 24.93 -22.36
N VAL A 166 -3.90 25.66 -21.44
CA VAL A 166 -4.46 26.98 -21.71
C VAL A 166 -4.10 27.99 -20.62
N ILE A 167 -4.02 29.27 -21.01
CA ILE A 167 -4.06 30.40 -20.10
C ILE A 167 -5.47 30.98 -20.11
N ILE A 168 -6.08 31.08 -18.95
CA ILE A 168 -7.49 31.44 -18.75
C ILE A 168 -7.58 32.79 -18.06
N ASN A 169 -8.42 33.68 -18.60
CA ASN A 169 -8.74 34.95 -17.95
C ASN A 169 -9.93 34.78 -16.99
N LYS A 170 -9.68 34.83 -15.70
CA LYS A 170 -10.70 34.67 -14.64
C LYS A 170 -11.72 35.82 -14.62
N GLU A 171 -11.31 37.04 -14.99
CA GLU A 171 -12.21 38.22 -15.00
C GLU A 171 -13.19 38.21 -16.20
N ARG A 172 -13.03 37.28 -17.15
CA ARG A 172 -13.83 37.17 -18.37
C ARG A 172 -14.51 35.80 -18.48
N ASP A 173 -15.10 35.33 -17.40
CA ASP A 173 -15.84 34.08 -17.34
C ASP A 173 -15.07 32.86 -17.83
N GLY A 174 -13.78 32.81 -17.55
CA GLY A 174 -12.91 31.68 -17.94
C GLY A 174 -12.60 31.60 -19.43
N ARG A 175 -12.69 32.72 -20.19
CA ARG A 175 -12.29 32.74 -21.60
C ARG A 175 -10.81 32.45 -21.77
N VAL A 176 -10.51 31.50 -22.65
CA VAL A 176 -9.14 31.13 -23.00
C VAL A 176 -8.41 32.34 -23.61
N ALA A 177 -7.32 32.77 -22.99
CA ALA A 177 -6.46 33.86 -23.46
C ALA A 177 -5.33 33.34 -24.35
N LEU A 178 -4.79 32.16 -24.01
CA LEU A 178 -3.77 31.45 -24.79
C LEU A 178 -4.14 29.98 -24.85
N GLN A 179 -4.12 29.42 -26.02
CA GLN A 179 -4.45 28.02 -26.25
C GLN A 179 -3.31 27.32 -27.00
N ASN A 180 -2.88 26.20 -26.49
CA ASN A 180 -2.06 25.25 -27.21
C ASN A 180 -2.86 23.97 -27.40
N ALA A 181 -3.36 23.73 -28.60
CA ALA A 181 -4.11 22.55 -28.95
C ALA A 181 -3.17 21.47 -29.48
N LEU A 182 -3.31 20.26 -28.96
CA LEU A 182 -2.61 19.10 -29.43
C LEU A 182 -3.58 17.94 -29.50
N SER A 183 -3.84 17.45 -30.71
CA SER A 183 -4.52 16.16 -30.85
C SER A 183 -3.59 15.06 -30.35
N ALA A 184 -4.11 14.15 -29.55
CA ALA A 184 -3.40 12.97 -29.15
C ALA A 184 -3.15 12.11 -30.40
N ALA A 185 -1.94 12.20 -30.94
CA ALA A 185 -1.53 11.40 -32.08
C ALA A 185 -0.67 10.21 -31.63
N PRO A 186 -0.79 9.03 -32.29
CA PRO A 186 -0.05 7.83 -31.90
C PRO A 186 1.48 7.97 -31.91
N GLU A 187 2.00 9.05 -32.47
CA GLU A 187 3.41 9.19 -32.80
C GLU A 187 4.18 10.15 -31.87
N GLY A 188 3.66 10.42 -30.67
CA GLY A 188 4.43 11.16 -29.67
C GLY A 188 4.66 12.64 -30.02
N ALA A 189 3.62 13.36 -30.41
CA ALA A 189 3.72 14.79 -30.68
C ALA A 189 3.97 15.55 -29.37
N GLN A 190 5.10 16.23 -29.30
CA GLN A 190 5.49 17.09 -28.19
C GLN A 190 5.49 18.57 -28.64
N LYS A 191 4.80 19.43 -27.89
CA LYS A 191 4.74 20.85 -28.14
C LYS A 191 4.95 21.63 -26.87
N TYR A 192 5.81 22.66 -26.94
CA TYR A 192 6.06 23.57 -25.82
C TYR A 192 5.72 25.01 -26.20
N ILE A 193 5.22 25.74 -25.24
CA ILE A 193 5.07 27.19 -25.30
C ILE A 193 5.89 27.77 -24.15
N CYS A 194 6.75 28.74 -24.43
CA CYS A 194 7.66 29.31 -23.47
C CYS A 194 7.45 30.81 -23.33
N SER A 195 7.86 31.36 -22.20
CA SER A 195 7.90 32.80 -21.97
C SER A 195 9.13 33.45 -22.62
N SER A 196 10.26 32.71 -22.73
CA SER A 196 11.47 33.12 -23.41
C SER A 196 12.16 31.92 -24.04
N SER A 197 13.11 32.19 -24.98
CA SER A 197 13.92 31.16 -25.62
C SER A 197 14.88 30.43 -24.68
N GLU A 198 15.10 30.93 -23.46
CA GLU A 198 15.96 30.29 -22.45
C GLU A 198 15.39 28.98 -21.91
N TYR A 199 14.06 28.80 -21.99
CA TYR A 199 13.38 27.59 -21.50
C TYR A 199 13.24 26.47 -22.54
N VAL A 200 13.75 26.69 -23.78
CA VAL A 200 13.66 25.69 -24.84
C VAL A 200 15.03 25.26 -25.29
N GLN A 201 15.27 23.97 -25.23
CA GLN A 201 16.56 23.39 -25.66
C GLN A 201 16.51 22.74 -27.05
N ASP A 202 15.32 22.48 -27.62
CA ASP A 202 15.16 21.84 -28.93
C ASP A 202 14.11 22.53 -29.81
N SER A 203 14.47 22.66 -31.08
CA SER A 203 14.04 23.67 -32.02
C SER A 203 12.71 23.51 -32.75
N GLU A 204 11.91 22.47 -32.51
CA GLU A 204 10.71 22.22 -33.33
C GLU A 204 9.41 22.86 -32.82
N THR A 205 9.41 23.46 -31.63
CA THR A 205 8.16 23.77 -30.94
C THR A 205 8.00 25.19 -30.42
N ASP A 206 8.91 26.10 -30.76
CA ASP A 206 9.08 27.37 -30.07
C ASP A 206 8.15 28.46 -30.53
N LYS A 207 7.08 28.67 -29.83
CA LYS A 207 6.37 29.95 -29.89
C LYS A 207 6.47 30.62 -28.53
N VAL A 208 7.38 31.61 -28.45
CA VAL A 208 7.30 32.59 -27.36
C VAL A 208 5.93 33.25 -27.43
N SER A 209 5.16 33.14 -26.35
CA SER A 209 3.83 33.71 -26.27
C SER A 209 3.85 35.00 -25.46
N PRO A 210 3.44 36.14 -26.04
CA PRO A 210 3.33 37.38 -25.27
C PRO A 210 2.40 37.30 -24.08
N GLN A 211 1.29 36.51 -24.17
CA GLN A 211 0.36 36.31 -23.07
C GLN A 211 0.99 35.50 -21.96
N LEU A 212 1.77 34.44 -22.30
CA LEU A 212 2.53 33.69 -21.32
C LEU A 212 3.61 34.59 -20.69
N ALA A 213 4.46 35.21 -21.50
CA ALA A 213 5.56 36.03 -21.03
C ALA A 213 5.17 37.21 -20.13
N THR A 214 3.96 37.74 -20.29
CA THR A 214 3.47 38.84 -19.46
C THR A 214 3.03 38.34 -18.07
N ASN A 215 2.42 37.17 -17.99
CA ASN A 215 1.74 36.70 -16.80
C ASN A 215 2.47 35.57 -16.08
N PHE A 216 3.30 34.83 -16.81
CA PHE A 216 4.06 33.68 -16.28
C PHE A 216 5.46 33.66 -16.89
N GLU A 217 6.43 33.25 -16.11
CA GLU A 217 7.80 32.96 -16.56
C GLU A 217 7.98 31.43 -16.57
N GLY A 218 8.51 30.87 -17.66
CA GLY A 218 8.77 29.44 -17.79
C GLY A 218 8.13 28.81 -19.04
N TYR A 219 7.76 27.55 -18.95
CA TYR A 219 7.22 26.79 -20.07
C TYR A 219 5.99 25.98 -19.70
N LEU A 220 5.21 25.65 -20.72
CA LEU A 220 4.06 24.76 -20.68
C LEU A 220 4.13 23.84 -21.91
N GLY A 221 4.18 22.54 -21.70
CA GLY A 221 4.30 21.54 -22.75
C GLY A 221 3.18 20.49 -22.68
N VAL A 222 2.87 19.91 -23.83
CA VAL A 222 1.92 18.77 -23.93
C VAL A 222 2.53 17.72 -24.84
N MET A 223 2.55 16.48 -24.34
CA MET A 223 2.92 15.28 -25.08
C MET A 223 1.75 14.31 -25.06
N ALA A 224 1.48 13.60 -26.16
CA ALA A 224 0.43 12.59 -26.20
C ALA A 224 0.90 11.34 -26.95
N GLN A 225 0.54 10.19 -26.44
CA GLN A 225 0.91 8.89 -26.99
C GLN A 225 -0.05 7.78 -26.54
N LEU A 226 -0.04 6.66 -27.25
CA LEU A 226 -0.64 5.43 -26.74
C LEU A 226 0.33 4.79 -25.73
N ASP A 227 -0.13 4.56 -24.52
CA ASP A 227 0.65 3.91 -23.45
C ASP A 227 0.56 2.39 -23.56
N VAL A 228 1.24 1.85 -24.58
CA VAL A 228 1.16 0.39 -24.92
C VAL A 228 1.88 -0.46 -23.88
N ALA A 229 2.91 0.08 -23.26
CA ALA A 229 3.76 -0.67 -22.33
C ALA A 229 3.13 -0.82 -20.94
N GLU A 230 2.46 0.22 -20.48
CA GLU A 230 1.86 0.28 -19.15
C GLU A 230 0.37 -0.10 -19.18
N SER A 231 -0.48 0.85 -19.45
CA SER A 231 -1.93 0.67 -19.32
C SER A 231 -2.63 0.17 -20.58
N GLY A 232 -2.03 0.33 -21.76
CA GLY A 232 -2.71 0.15 -23.05
C GLY A 232 -3.75 1.22 -23.34
N ARG A 233 -3.81 2.28 -22.52
CA ARG A 233 -4.73 3.42 -22.61
C ARG A 233 -4.07 4.57 -23.37
N TYR A 234 -4.88 5.49 -23.89
CA TYR A 234 -4.33 6.73 -24.42
C TYR A 234 -3.87 7.62 -23.27
N LEU A 235 -2.65 8.16 -23.39
CA LEU A 235 -1.97 8.99 -22.40
C LEU A 235 -1.62 10.34 -23.00
N ALA A 236 -1.89 11.41 -22.28
CA ALA A 236 -1.23 12.69 -22.50
C ALA A 236 -0.56 13.16 -21.21
N VAL A 237 0.59 13.81 -21.36
CA VAL A 237 1.31 14.42 -20.25
C VAL A 237 1.37 15.92 -20.49
N VAL A 238 0.92 16.69 -19.53
CA VAL A 238 1.17 18.13 -19.47
C VAL A 238 2.34 18.35 -18.54
N ASP A 239 3.41 18.94 -19.06
CA ASP A 239 4.63 19.24 -18.32
C ASP A 239 4.76 20.75 -18.17
N MET A 240 5.00 21.25 -16.97
CA MET A 240 5.05 22.67 -16.72
C MET A 240 6.10 23.07 -15.69
N MET A 241 6.72 24.18 -15.96
CA MET A 241 7.51 24.96 -15.01
C MET A 241 7.14 26.42 -15.22
N LEU A 242 6.20 26.91 -14.44
CA LEU A 242 5.67 28.26 -14.56
C LEU A 242 5.69 28.98 -13.22
N PHE A 243 6.15 30.23 -13.26
CA PHE A 243 6.17 31.13 -12.12
C PHE A 243 5.27 32.32 -12.43
N GLU A 244 4.33 32.63 -11.56
CA GLU A 244 3.44 33.76 -11.74
C GLU A 244 4.22 35.07 -11.60
N THR A 245 4.08 35.97 -12.60
CA THR A 245 4.70 37.31 -12.55
C THR A 245 3.82 38.28 -11.76
N ALA A 246 4.42 39.33 -11.22
CA ALA A 246 3.70 40.40 -10.55
C ALA A 246 2.64 41.09 -11.46
N ALA A 247 2.80 41.03 -12.79
CA ALA A 247 1.87 41.61 -13.75
C ALA A 247 0.55 40.81 -13.86
N ASN A 248 0.57 39.52 -13.51
CA ASN A 248 -0.64 38.70 -13.51
C ASN A 248 -1.66 39.18 -12.48
N ASN A 249 -1.20 39.47 -11.27
CA ASN A 249 -2.04 39.93 -10.16
C ASN A 249 -3.31 39.09 -9.97
N GLY A 250 -3.18 37.74 -10.10
CA GLY A 250 -4.27 36.79 -9.93
C GLY A 250 -5.35 36.79 -11.02
N LYS A 251 -5.14 37.51 -12.12
CA LYS A 251 -6.11 37.68 -13.22
C LYS A 251 -6.17 36.48 -14.16
N TYR A 252 -5.04 35.84 -14.37
CA TYR A 252 -4.93 34.68 -15.25
C TYR A 252 -4.52 33.46 -14.45
N CYS A 253 -5.04 32.30 -14.85
CA CYS A 253 -4.60 31.01 -14.36
C CYS A 253 -4.25 30.07 -15.52
N VAL A 254 -3.51 29.03 -15.21
CA VAL A 254 -3.22 27.95 -16.14
C VAL A 254 -4.27 26.86 -15.96
N GLY A 255 -4.69 26.25 -17.06
CA GLY A 255 -5.69 25.20 -17.03
C GLY A 255 -5.54 24.18 -18.14
N LEU A 256 -6.43 23.24 -18.11
CA LEU A 256 -6.50 22.08 -18.96
C LEU A 256 -7.92 21.98 -19.53
N ILE A 257 -8.01 21.71 -20.83
CA ILE A 257 -9.24 21.32 -21.51
C ILE A 257 -8.96 20.02 -22.26
N VAL A 258 -9.65 18.97 -21.90
CA VAL A 258 -9.57 17.66 -22.57
C VAL A 258 -10.91 17.42 -23.26
N LYS A 259 -10.86 17.13 -24.56
CA LYS A 259 -12.05 16.82 -25.38
C LYS A 259 -11.92 15.41 -25.94
N GLY A 260 -12.99 14.62 -25.80
CA GLY A 260 -13.06 13.24 -26.28
C GLY A 260 -14.43 12.87 -26.79
N GLU A 261 -14.65 11.59 -26.98
CA GLU A 261 -15.91 11.05 -27.50
C GLU A 261 -16.94 10.83 -26.38
N PRO A 262 -18.24 10.92 -26.68
CA PRO A 262 -19.29 10.60 -25.71
C PRO A 262 -19.16 9.17 -25.16
N GLY A 263 -19.22 9.04 -23.84
CA GLY A 263 -19.04 7.77 -23.10
C GLY A 263 -17.59 7.50 -22.68
N GLN A 264 -16.62 8.21 -23.22
CA GLN A 264 -15.21 8.09 -22.84
C GLN A 264 -15.00 8.66 -21.44
N ARG A 265 -14.32 7.91 -20.58
CA ARG A 265 -13.85 8.38 -19.28
C ARG A 265 -12.45 8.95 -19.41
N ILE A 266 -12.25 10.12 -18.85
CA ILE A 266 -10.96 10.79 -18.74
C ILE A 266 -10.61 10.86 -17.26
N ASP A 267 -9.41 10.37 -16.90
CA ASP A 267 -8.81 10.48 -15.58
C ASP A 267 -7.53 11.32 -15.69
N ALA A 268 -7.36 12.30 -14.81
CA ALA A 268 -6.14 13.11 -14.78
C ALA A 268 -5.60 13.21 -13.35
N TYR A 269 -4.27 13.09 -13.22
CA TYR A 269 -3.55 13.05 -11.96
C TYR A 269 -2.37 14.03 -11.98
N CYS A 270 -2.21 14.83 -10.91
CA CYS A 270 -1.02 15.64 -10.70
C CYS A 270 0.09 14.82 -10.03
N THR A 271 1.33 14.98 -10.45
CA THR A 271 2.49 14.41 -9.73
C THR A 271 2.82 15.18 -8.45
N GLY A 272 2.04 16.17 -8.11
CA GLY A 272 2.39 17.32 -7.49
C GLY A 272 2.42 17.60 -6.03
N ASP A 273 3.62 17.85 -5.57
CA ASP A 273 3.81 18.60 -4.31
C ASP A 273 3.63 20.11 -4.47
N TRP A 274 3.52 20.63 -5.71
CA TRP A 274 3.57 22.05 -6.02
C TRP A 274 2.23 22.69 -6.40
N PHE A 275 1.26 21.90 -6.84
CA PHE A 275 -0.05 22.41 -7.23
C PHE A 275 -1.14 21.34 -7.13
N ASP A 276 -2.38 21.79 -7.05
CA ASP A 276 -3.59 20.98 -7.07
C ASP A 276 -4.49 21.35 -8.24
N PHE A 277 -5.39 20.46 -8.63
CA PHE A 277 -6.52 20.84 -9.50
C PHE A 277 -7.49 21.76 -8.75
N SER A 278 -8.03 22.73 -9.45
CA SER A 278 -9.01 23.65 -8.89
C SER A 278 -9.94 24.21 -9.97
N ASP A 279 -11.15 24.57 -9.62
CA ASP A 279 -12.01 25.34 -10.50
C ASP A 279 -11.71 26.86 -10.47
N GLN A 280 -10.96 27.30 -9.48
CA GLN A 280 -10.61 28.70 -9.21
C GLN A 280 -11.80 29.68 -9.33
N GLY A 281 -13.00 29.24 -8.94
CA GLY A 281 -14.25 30.01 -9.01
C GLY A 281 -14.91 30.01 -10.38
N LEU A 282 -14.49 29.14 -11.29
CA LEU A 282 -15.02 29.01 -12.65
C LEU A 282 -15.98 27.82 -12.81
N ALA A 283 -16.52 27.26 -11.71
CA ALA A 283 -17.45 26.13 -11.74
C ALA A 283 -18.68 26.43 -12.64
N ALA A 284 -19.20 27.65 -12.61
CA ALA A 284 -20.32 28.08 -13.46
C ALA A 284 -20.00 28.04 -14.98
N ASN A 285 -18.73 27.99 -15.35
CA ASN A 285 -18.22 27.88 -16.72
C ASN A 285 -17.82 26.43 -17.06
N GLY A 286 -18.16 25.47 -16.19
CA GLY A 286 -17.89 24.04 -16.37
C GLY A 286 -16.48 23.59 -16.04
N TYR A 287 -15.70 24.40 -15.29
CA TYR A 287 -14.42 23.95 -14.76
C TYR A 287 -14.64 23.12 -13.50
N LEU A 288 -13.95 21.99 -13.39
CA LEU A 288 -14.03 21.06 -12.28
C LEU A 288 -12.97 21.39 -11.24
N ASP A 289 -13.37 21.30 -9.98
CA ASP A 289 -12.44 21.28 -8.86
C ASP A 289 -11.73 19.92 -8.79
N GLY A 290 -10.57 19.87 -8.18
CA GLY A 290 -9.90 18.62 -7.89
C GLY A 290 -10.61 17.80 -6.82
N SER A 291 -10.33 16.52 -6.79
CA SER A 291 -10.87 15.55 -5.84
C SER A 291 -9.77 14.98 -4.95
N THR A 292 -10.13 14.73 -3.70
CA THR A 292 -9.35 13.91 -2.77
C THR A 292 -9.67 12.41 -2.90
N ASP A 293 -10.76 12.07 -3.60
CA ASP A 293 -11.07 10.69 -4.03
C ASP A 293 -10.28 10.38 -5.31
N GLY A 294 -9.57 9.25 -5.30
CA GLY A 294 -8.68 8.87 -6.41
C GLY A 294 -7.20 9.20 -6.16
N THR A 295 -6.81 9.52 -4.92
CA THR A 295 -5.43 9.87 -4.55
C THR A 295 -4.56 8.65 -4.18
N ILE A 296 -5.07 7.42 -4.34
CA ILE A 296 -4.30 6.19 -4.09
C ILE A 296 -3.02 6.20 -4.93
N SER A 297 -1.90 5.91 -4.29
CA SER A 297 -0.63 5.71 -4.97
C SER A 297 -0.73 4.64 -6.06
N ASP A 298 -0.18 4.89 -7.24
CA ASP A 298 -0.27 3.96 -8.38
C ASP A 298 0.21 2.55 -8.02
N ILE A 299 1.33 2.43 -7.31
CA ILE A 299 1.89 1.14 -6.87
C ILE A 299 0.89 0.33 -6.03
N ALA A 300 0.00 1.00 -5.30
CA ALA A 300 -1.01 0.37 -4.46
C ALA A 300 -2.25 -0.11 -5.23
N CYS A 301 -2.39 0.25 -6.50
CA CYS A 301 -3.57 -0.08 -7.31
C CYS A 301 -3.59 -1.53 -7.83
N GLY A 302 -2.52 -2.32 -7.63
CA GLY A 302 -2.46 -3.74 -8.00
C GLY A 302 -3.59 -4.58 -7.41
N LYS A 303 -3.81 -5.76 -7.97
CA LYS A 303 -4.94 -6.64 -7.59
C LYS A 303 -4.59 -7.59 -6.45
N SER A 304 -3.32 -7.89 -6.25
CA SER A 304 -2.85 -8.96 -5.37
C SER A 304 -2.02 -8.43 -4.20
N SER A 305 -2.41 -7.28 -3.61
CA SER A 305 -1.74 -6.69 -2.45
C SER A 305 -2.73 -6.28 -1.36
N ILE A 306 -2.28 -6.12 -0.13
CA ILE A 306 -3.03 -5.52 0.97
C ILE A 306 -2.66 -4.05 1.03
N VAL A 307 -3.60 -3.15 0.77
CA VAL A 307 -3.39 -1.70 0.77
C VAL A 307 -3.80 -1.11 2.11
N VAL A 308 -2.90 -0.32 2.71
CA VAL A 308 -3.02 0.14 4.09
C VAL A 308 -3.07 1.67 4.16
N GLY A 309 -4.15 2.18 4.74
CA GLY A 309 -4.31 3.56 5.16
C GLY A 309 -3.85 3.79 6.61
N SER A 310 -3.86 5.03 7.04
CA SER A 310 -3.43 5.47 8.35
C SER A 310 -4.58 5.98 9.21
N TYR A 311 -4.54 5.68 10.50
CA TYR A 311 -5.31 6.43 11.49
C TYR A 311 -4.42 6.93 12.62
N ASN A 312 -4.89 7.96 13.32
CA ASN A 312 -4.14 8.63 14.39
C ASN A 312 -4.25 7.82 15.69
N ALA A 313 -3.18 7.10 16.04
CA ALA A 313 -3.14 6.28 17.25
C ALA A 313 -2.85 7.10 18.51
N ARG A 314 -2.13 8.19 18.36
CA ARG A 314 -1.78 9.15 19.41
C ARG A 314 -1.40 10.50 18.82
N ASN A 315 -1.53 11.55 19.59
CA ASN A 315 -1.10 12.90 19.22
C ASN A 315 -0.06 13.51 20.17
N TYR A 316 0.43 12.74 21.18
CA TYR A 316 1.49 13.18 22.08
C TYR A 316 2.45 12.03 22.45
N TRP A 317 3.65 12.37 22.88
CA TRP A 317 4.71 11.42 23.29
C TRP A 317 5.71 12.09 24.25
N GLY A 318 6.39 11.26 25.07
CA GLY A 318 7.49 11.72 25.91
C GLY A 318 8.82 11.64 25.19
N ASN A 319 9.70 12.61 25.42
CA ASN A 319 11.05 12.71 24.85
C ASN A 319 12.13 12.39 25.88
N VAL A 320 13.32 12.03 25.42
CA VAL A 320 14.44 11.64 26.30
C VAL A 320 14.98 12.79 27.14
N ASP A 321 14.75 14.04 26.74
CA ASP A 321 15.07 15.24 27.51
C ASP A 321 14.04 15.56 28.61
N GLY A 322 12.98 14.74 28.73
CA GLY A 322 11.89 14.91 29.71
C GLY A 322 10.79 15.84 29.25
N THR A 323 10.85 16.39 28.05
CA THR A 323 9.76 17.18 27.46
C THR A 323 8.65 16.27 26.91
N ILE A 324 7.47 16.85 26.67
CA ILE A 324 6.36 16.20 25.98
C ILE A 324 6.22 16.89 24.62
N GLY A 325 6.37 16.09 23.57
CA GLY A 325 6.04 16.49 22.20
C GLY A 325 4.60 16.14 21.85
N GLY A 326 4.02 16.82 20.87
CA GLY A 326 2.67 16.55 20.43
C GLY A 326 2.29 17.33 19.18
N TYR A 327 1.19 16.92 18.57
CA TYR A 327 0.48 17.64 17.53
C TYR A 327 -0.79 18.26 18.10
N GLU A 328 -1.19 19.39 17.57
CA GLU A 328 -2.48 20.00 17.91
C GLU A 328 -3.63 19.04 17.50
N ASP A 329 -4.72 19.07 18.26
CA ASP A 329 -5.86 18.17 18.07
C ASP A 329 -6.57 18.38 16.71
N ASP A 330 -6.46 19.56 16.11
CA ASP A 330 -6.97 19.85 14.77
C ASP A 330 -6.13 19.23 13.65
N MET A 331 -4.84 18.95 13.92
CA MET A 331 -3.96 18.29 12.96
C MET A 331 -4.09 16.76 13.02
N PHE A 332 -4.07 16.18 14.22
CA PHE A 332 -4.14 14.73 14.42
C PHE A 332 -5.05 14.33 15.59
N SER A 333 -6.35 14.45 15.39
CA SER A 333 -7.33 13.98 16.37
C SER A 333 -7.24 12.47 16.58
N ASN A 334 -7.06 12.06 17.84
CA ASN A 334 -6.94 10.63 18.19
C ASN A 334 -8.12 9.80 17.68
N ASN A 335 -7.83 8.58 17.23
CA ASN A 335 -8.77 7.59 16.69
C ASN A 335 -9.46 7.97 15.37
N LYS A 336 -9.18 9.13 14.79
CA LYS A 336 -9.66 9.51 13.44
C LYS A 336 -8.75 8.94 12.37
N VAL A 337 -9.29 8.75 11.16
CA VAL A 337 -8.46 8.52 9.98
C VAL A 337 -7.50 9.70 9.82
N SER A 338 -6.28 9.44 9.41
CA SER A 338 -5.33 10.53 9.14
C SER A 338 -5.73 11.23 7.86
N ASP A 339 -5.84 12.56 7.87
CA ASP A 339 -6.33 13.35 6.75
C ASP A 339 -5.55 13.08 5.46
N PHE A 340 -4.23 12.88 5.62
CA PHE A 340 -3.34 12.54 4.50
C PHE A 340 -3.55 11.14 3.90
N THR A 341 -4.33 10.26 4.55
CA THR A 341 -4.56 8.90 4.01
C THR A 341 -5.17 8.94 2.62
N SER A 342 -4.40 8.55 1.61
CA SER A 342 -4.87 8.42 0.25
C SER A 342 -5.95 7.35 0.13
N TYR A 343 -7.00 7.64 -0.64
CA TYR A 343 -8.14 6.76 -0.83
C TYR A 343 -8.79 6.98 -2.20
N GLY A 344 -9.60 6.04 -2.63
CA GLY A 344 -10.39 6.23 -3.83
C GLY A 344 -11.09 4.99 -4.34
N THR A 345 -12.00 5.24 -5.29
CA THR A 345 -12.63 4.19 -6.09
C THR A 345 -11.96 4.15 -7.46
N LEU A 346 -11.28 3.06 -7.77
CA LEU A 346 -10.58 2.86 -9.02
C LEU A 346 -11.56 2.70 -10.20
N ALA A 347 -11.06 2.83 -11.42
CA ALA A 347 -11.87 2.69 -12.63
C ALA A 347 -12.57 1.33 -12.77
N ASP A 348 -12.01 0.27 -12.19
CA ASP A 348 -12.57 -1.08 -12.15
C ASP A 348 -13.58 -1.32 -11.00
N GLY A 349 -13.88 -0.30 -10.21
CA GLY A 349 -14.84 -0.32 -9.10
C GLY A 349 -14.27 -0.80 -7.76
N ARG A 350 -12.98 -1.19 -7.68
CA ARG A 350 -12.33 -1.49 -6.40
C ARG A 350 -12.20 -0.21 -5.57
N THR A 351 -12.44 -0.32 -4.27
CA THR A 351 -12.20 0.77 -3.31
C THR A 351 -10.96 0.46 -2.46
N LEU A 352 -10.11 1.46 -2.28
CA LEU A 352 -8.88 1.39 -1.51
C LEU A 352 -8.79 2.58 -0.54
N PRO A 353 -8.12 2.43 0.62
CA PRO A 353 -7.36 1.26 1.08
C PRO A 353 -8.27 0.10 1.53
N HIS A 354 -7.70 -1.08 1.74
CA HIS A 354 -8.45 -2.22 2.30
C HIS A 354 -8.74 -2.05 3.80
N ILE A 355 -7.84 -1.37 4.53
CA ILE A 355 -7.84 -1.25 5.98
C ILE A 355 -7.01 -0.05 6.43
N CYS A 356 -7.33 0.54 7.58
CA CYS A 356 -6.47 1.51 8.24
C CYS A 356 -5.77 0.90 9.47
N ALA A 357 -4.50 1.24 9.65
CA ALA A 357 -3.70 0.85 10.81
C ALA A 357 -3.07 2.09 11.47
N PRO A 358 -2.52 1.99 12.70
CA PRO A 358 -1.82 3.09 13.33
C PRO A 358 -0.68 3.62 12.45
N GLY A 359 -0.75 4.88 12.02
CA GLY A 359 0.26 5.51 11.17
C GLY A 359 0.65 6.92 11.61
N ALA A 360 -0.12 7.52 12.53
CA ALA A 360 0.22 8.76 13.22
C ALA A 360 -0.07 8.60 14.72
N THR A 361 0.85 8.69 15.66
CA THR A 361 2.29 8.81 15.50
C THR A 361 2.94 7.49 15.87
N ILE A 362 3.86 7.01 15.06
CA ILE A 362 4.52 5.72 15.30
C ILE A 362 5.96 5.98 15.75
N ILE A 363 6.35 5.37 16.86
CA ILE A 363 7.72 5.43 17.39
C ILE A 363 8.46 4.20 16.92
N SER A 364 9.54 4.40 16.16
CA SER A 364 10.35 3.33 15.60
C SER A 364 11.84 3.65 15.65
N SER A 365 12.67 2.62 15.50
CA SER A 365 14.12 2.79 15.41
C SER A 365 14.47 3.67 14.21
N SER A 366 15.36 4.62 14.41
CA SER A 366 15.80 5.55 13.38
C SER A 366 17.29 5.43 13.13
N ASN A 367 17.67 5.64 11.87
CA ASN A 367 19.06 5.61 11.45
C ASN A 367 19.82 6.82 12.02
N GLU A 368 21.02 6.60 12.55
CA GLU A 368 21.87 7.65 13.12
C GLU A 368 22.21 8.74 12.07
N TYR A 369 22.38 8.36 10.81
CA TYR A 369 22.62 9.34 9.73
C TYR A 369 21.40 10.23 9.50
N TYR A 370 20.19 9.65 9.49
CA TYR A 370 18.95 10.43 9.39
C TYR A 370 18.84 11.44 10.53
N ILE A 371 19.09 11.02 11.76
CA ILE A 371 19.05 11.89 12.95
C ILE A 371 20.02 13.06 12.83
N LYS A 372 21.24 12.79 12.36
CA LYS A 372 22.28 13.81 12.18
C LYS A 372 22.00 14.76 11.03
N ASP A 373 21.63 14.21 9.86
CA ASP A 373 21.41 15.00 8.64
C ASP A 373 20.21 15.94 8.80
N ASN A 374 19.14 15.47 9.47
CA ASN A 374 17.95 16.26 9.74
C ASN A 374 18.04 17.06 11.05
N LYS A 375 19.19 16.99 11.76
CA LYS A 375 19.42 17.71 13.03
C LYS A 375 18.32 17.49 14.07
N VAL A 376 17.86 16.23 14.19
CA VAL A 376 16.82 15.85 15.15
C VAL A 376 17.42 15.93 16.55
N GLY A 377 16.93 16.86 17.35
CA GLY A 377 17.36 17.05 18.75
C GLY A 377 16.69 16.09 19.72
N ASP A 378 17.19 16.04 20.95
CA ASP A 378 16.67 15.15 22.00
C ASP A 378 15.22 15.45 22.38
N GLU A 379 14.75 16.66 22.10
CA GLU A 379 13.34 17.09 22.23
C GLU A 379 12.39 16.39 21.24
N ASN A 380 12.94 15.64 20.26
CA ASN A 380 12.18 14.86 19.27
C ASN A 380 12.58 13.39 19.26
N ILE A 381 13.41 12.94 20.20
CA ILE A 381 13.82 11.54 20.36
C ILE A 381 13.08 10.93 21.55
N GLN A 382 12.46 9.78 21.36
CA GLN A 382 11.62 9.15 22.37
C GLN A 382 12.34 8.08 23.20
N ALA A 383 13.37 7.47 22.64
CA ALA A 383 14.25 6.55 23.36
C ALA A 383 15.63 6.52 22.71
N THR A 384 16.67 6.23 23.51
CA THR A 384 18.03 6.06 23.01
C THR A 384 18.70 4.88 23.67
N PHE A 385 19.66 4.30 22.93
CA PHE A 385 20.59 3.32 23.44
C PHE A 385 21.97 3.61 22.87
N THR A 386 23.01 3.47 23.69
CA THR A 386 24.40 3.69 23.26
C THR A 386 25.21 2.39 23.41
N ASP A 387 25.88 1.97 22.34
CA ASP A 387 26.84 0.87 22.35
C ASP A 387 28.19 1.37 21.86
N GLY A 388 29.14 1.42 22.75
CA GLY A 388 30.45 2.02 22.49
C GLY A 388 30.32 3.48 22.08
N THR A 389 30.61 3.79 20.82
CA THR A 389 30.53 5.14 20.25
C THR A 389 29.24 5.39 19.44
N ARG A 390 28.41 4.36 19.24
CA ARG A 390 27.18 4.45 18.46
C ARG A 390 25.99 4.73 19.36
N ARG A 391 25.19 5.72 18.95
CA ARG A 391 23.88 6.03 19.52
C ARG A 391 22.80 5.51 18.59
N TYR A 392 21.90 4.71 19.13
CA TYR A 392 20.69 4.25 18.47
C TYR A 392 19.52 5.05 19.04
N SER A 393 18.63 5.52 18.18
CA SER A 393 17.54 6.39 18.56
C SER A 393 16.21 5.84 18.09
N TRP A 394 15.15 6.10 18.83
CA TRP A 394 13.77 5.88 18.41
C TRP A 394 13.12 7.23 18.26
N HIS A 395 12.51 7.42 17.13
CA HIS A 395 11.96 8.69 16.69
C HIS A 395 10.54 8.48 16.17
N GLN A 396 9.66 9.43 16.46
CA GLN A 396 8.30 9.41 15.98
C GLN A 396 8.25 9.76 14.48
N CYS A 397 7.37 9.07 13.76
CA CYS A 397 7.09 9.32 12.35
C CYS A 397 5.60 9.22 12.08
N VAL A 398 5.18 9.84 10.98
CA VAL A 398 3.79 9.93 10.53
C VAL A 398 3.72 9.53 9.07
N GLY A 399 2.68 8.81 8.68
CA GLY A 399 2.44 8.42 7.30
C GLY A 399 1.78 7.04 7.16
N THR A 400 1.17 6.78 6.03
CA THR A 400 0.74 5.42 5.64
C THR A 400 1.93 4.47 5.56
N SER A 401 3.13 5.00 5.31
CA SER A 401 4.41 4.29 5.40
C SER A 401 4.68 3.70 6.80
N MET A 402 4.10 4.27 7.87
CA MET A 402 4.21 3.79 9.25
C MET A 402 3.08 2.83 9.61
N ALA A 403 1.91 2.98 9.00
CA ALA A 403 0.78 2.07 9.16
C ALA A 403 1.04 0.70 8.50
N THR A 404 1.66 0.71 7.33
CA THR A 404 1.93 -0.49 6.52
C THR A 404 2.75 -1.54 7.28
N PRO A 405 3.88 -1.24 7.94
CA PRO A 405 4.66 -2.24 8.66
C PRO A 405 3.94 -2.79 9.91
N VAL A 406 2.95 -2.09 10.47
CA VAL A 406 2.10 -2.64 11.53
C VAL A 406 1.28 -3.82 10.99
N VAL A 407 0.68 -3.65 9.82
CA VAL A 407 -0.05 -4.73 9.13
C VAL A 407 0.90 -5.82 8.67
N THR A 408 2.02 -5.46 8.03
CA THR A 408 3.02 -6.42 7.54
C THR A 408 3.54 -7.33 8.65
N GLY A 409 3.93 -6.77 9.80
CA GLY A 409 4.40 -7.55 10.95
C GLY A 409 3.31 -8.46 11.52
N SER A 410 2.06 -8.00 11.55
CA SER A 410 0.92 -8.81 12.00
C SER A 410 0.62 -9.95 11.04
N ILE A 411 0.65 -9.69 9.73
CA ILE A 411 0.51 -10.73 8.70
C ILE A 411 1.65 -11.75 8.79
N ALA A 412 2.88 -11.32 9.09
CA ALA A 412 4.00 -12.25 9.32
C ALA A 412 3.71 -13.22 10.48
N LEU A 413 3.11 -12.75 11.58
CA LEU A 413 2.64 -13.62 12.67
C LEU A 413 1.49 -14.55 12.23
N TRP A 414 0.58 -14.08 11.38
CA TRP A 414 -0.48 -14.91 10.80
C TRP A 414 0.11 -16.00 9.90
N MET A 415 1.13 -15.66 9.10
CA MET A 415 1.83 -16.62 8.24
C MET A 415 2.69 -17.61 9.05
N GLU A 416 3.19 -17.24 10.23
CA GLU A 416 3.79 -18.20 11.16
C GLU A 416 2.76 -19.26 11.61
N ALA A 417 1.55 -18.82 11.93
CA ALA A 417 0.44 -19.72 12.29
C ALA A 417 -0.06 -20.55 11.09
N ASN A 418 -0.12 -19.95 9.90
CA ASN A 418 -0.48 -20.62 8.64
C ASN A 418 0.47 -20.22 7.50
N PRO A 419 1.56 -20.98 7.28
CA PRO A 419 2.54 -20.65 6.23
C PRO A 419 2.00 -20.67 4.79
N GLU A 420 0.82 -21.22 4.56
CA GLU A 420 0.15 -21.28 3.26
C GLU A 420 -0.90 -20.18 3.08
N LEU A 421 -1.00 -19.24 4.03
CA LEU A 421 -1.95 -18.14 3.97
C LEU A 421 -1.77 -17.33 2.67
N THR A 422 -2.88 -17.14 1.96
CA THR A 422 -2.92 -16.37 0.70
C THR A 422 -3.30 -14.91 0.95
N VAL A 423 -3.07 -14.05 -0.05
CA VAL A 423 -3.48 -12.62 -0.02
C VAL A 423 -4.99 -12.49 0.14
N ASP A 424 -5.76 -13.30 -0.60
CA ASP A 424 -7.22 -13.24 -0.58
C ASP A 424 -7.78 -13.67 0.78
N GLU A 425 -7.27 -14.77 1.35
CA GLU A 425 -7.63 -15.19 2.70
C GLU A 425 -7.28 -14.13 3.75
N ALA A 426 -6.10 -13.51 3.62
CA ALA A 426 -5.69 -12.43 4.53
C ALA A 426 -6.62 -11.22 4.43
N ARG A 427 -7.06 -10.84 3.21
CA ARG A 427 -8.05 -9.76 3.00
C ARG A 427 -9.41 -10.09 3.61
N GLU A 428 -9.91 -11.31 3.41
CA GLU A 428 -11.16 -11.76 4.01
C GLU A 428 -11.09 -11.71 5.54
N ILE A 429 -9.97 -12.15 6.12
CA ILE A 429 -9.75 -12.11 7.57
C ILE A 429 -9.74 -10.66 8.06
N ILE A 430 -9.01 -9.77 7.36
CA ILE A 430 -8.98 -8.35 7.66
C ILE A 430 -10.41 -7.77 7.65
N GLN A 431 -11.16 -8.02 6.59
CA GLN A 431 -12.53 -7.52 6.46
C GLN A 431 -13.45 -8.04 7.56
N LYS A 432 -13.32 -9.31 7.93
CA LYS A 432 -14.14 -9.95 8.97
C LYS A 432 -13.82 -9.44 10.37
N THR A 433 -12.55 -9.14 10.65
CA THR A 433 -12.05 -8.90 12.02
C THR A 433 -11.74 -7.42 12.30
N ALA A 434 -11.87 -6.56 11.31
CA ALA A 434 -11.66 -5.11 11.46
C ALA A 434 -12.56 -4.53 12.57
N THR A 435 -12.01 -3.61 13.36
CA THR A 435 -12.77 -2.90 14.37
C THR A 435 -13.52 -1.72 13.73
N VAL A 436 -14.85 -1.74 13.85
CA VAL A 436 -15.75 -0.70 13.35
C VAL A 436 -16.39 0.01 14.54
N ASP A 437 -15.71 0.98 15.09
CA ASP A 437 -16.18 1.80 16.21
C ASP A 437 -16.98 3.04 15.77
N SER A 438 -17.25 3.97 16.70
CA SER A 438 -17.99 5.19 16.41
C SER A 438 -17.25 6.13 15.45
N ASP A 439 -15.91 6.16 15.50
CA ASP A 439 -15.09 7.04 14.67
C ASP A 439 -15.05 6.53 13.21
N VAL A 440 -14.94 5.22 13.04
CA VAL A 440 -15.05 4.59 11.71
C VAL A 440 -16.42 4.84 11.08
N LYS A 441 -17.50 4.68 11.88
CA LYS A 441 -18.88 4.89 11.39
C LYS A 441 -19.19 6.34 11.03
N ALA A 442 -18.53 7.30 11.68
CA ALA A 442 -18.72 8.73 11.43
C ALA A 442 -17.84 9.27 10.30
N GLY A 443 -16.79 8.53 9.90
CA GLY A 443 -15.82 8.94 8.89
C GLY A 443 -16.22 8.56 7.47
N ASN A 444 -15.34 8.88 6.52
CA ASN A 444 -15.51 8.48 5.12
C ASN A 444 -15.27 6.96 4.99
N PRO A 445 -16.28 6.17 4.55
CA PRO A 445 -16.15 4.71 4.49
C PRO A 445 -15.11 4.24 3.46
N VAL A 446 -14.89 4.98 2.38
CA VAL A 446 -13.85 4.64 1.39
C VAL A 446 -12.46 4.82 1.99
N GLN A 447 -12.23 5.94 2.70
CA GLN A 447 -10.95 6.25 3.32
C GLN A 447 -10.59 5.28 4.46
N TRP A 448 -11.59 4.78 5.21
CA TRP A 448 -11.39 3.78 6.26
C TRP A 448 -11.19 2.35 5.73
N GLY A 449 -11.68 2.04 4.54
CA GLY A 449 -11.80 0.66 4.07
C GLY A 449 -12.67 -0.18 5.02
N ALA A 450 -12.19 -1.35 5.43
CA ALA A 450 -12.91 -2.20 6.39
C ALA A 450 -12.95 -1.62 7.82
N GLY A 451 -12.14 -0.61 8.14
CA GLY A 451 -12.06 0.01 9.46
C GLY A 451 -10.66 -0.02 10.06
N LYS A 452 -10.55 -0.20 11.39
CA LYS A 452 -9.27 -0.28 12.09
C LYS A 452 -8.76 -1.72 12.12
N PHE A 453 -7.52 -1.92 11.72
CA PHE A 453 -6.87 -3.24 11.71
C PHE A 453 -6.81 -3.86 13.10
N ASN A 454 -7.14 -5.14 13.20
CA ASN A 454 -7.14 -5.90 14.45
C ASN A 454 -6.27 -7.16 14.33
N ALA A 455 -5.00 -7.03 14.69
CA ALA A 455 -4.00 -8.10 14.60
C ALA A 455 -4.39 -9.35 15.39
N TYR A 456 -4.95 -9.16 16.60
CA TYR A 456 -5.28 -10.24 17.52
C TYR A 456 -6.49 -11.06 17.05
N GLU A 457 -7.61 -10.41 16.71
CA GLU A 457 -8.78 -11.11 16.20
C GLU A 457 -8.48 -11.78 14.85
N GLY A 458 -7.64 -11.15 14.02
CA GLY A 458 -7.17 -11.76 12.78
C GLY A 458 -6.35 -13.03 13.02
N LEU A 459 -5.42 -13.02 13.97
CA LEU A 459 -4.66 -14.23 14.33
C LEU A 459 -5.56 -15.36 14.83
N LYS A 460 -6.58 -15.03 15.65
CA LYS A 460 -7.56 -16.01 16.10
C LYS A 460 -8.30 -16.63 14.92
N GLU A 461 -8.77 -15.82 13.99
CA GLU A 461 -9.45 -16.28 12.80
C GLU A 461 -8.57 -17.21 11.94
N VAL A 462 -7.27 -16.88 11.76
CA VAL A 462 -6.31 -17.76 11.07
C VAL A 462 -6.21 -19.11 11.76
N LEU A 463 -6.07 -19.13 13.08
CA LEU A 463 -5.98 -20.36 13.87
C LEU A 463 -7.28 -21.17 13.80
N GLU A 464 -8.45 -20.53 13.85
CA GLU A 464 -9.76 -21.17 13.71
C GLU A 464 -9.94 -21.78 12.31
N ARG A 465 -9.62 -21.06 11.24
CA ARG A 465 -9.66 -21.58 9.86
C ARG A 465 -8.74 -22.78 9.68
N LYS A 466 -7.52 -22.70 10.21
CA LYS A 466 -6.57 -23.81 10.17
C LYS A 466 -7.08 -25.02 10.96
N ALA A 467 -7.65 -24.80 12.14
CA ALA A 467 -8.27 -25.88 12.92
C ALA A 467 -9.45 -26.53 12.16
N ALA A 468 -10.31 -25.72 11.54
CA ALA A 468 -11.44 -26.21 10.74
C ALA A 468 -11.00 -26.98 9.49
N SER A 469 -9.90 -26.56 8.83
CA SER A 469 -9.34 -27.30 7.68
C SER A 469 -8.80 -28.68 8.09
N ILE A 470 -8.32 -28.83 9.33
CA ILE A 470 -7.90 -30.11 9.91
C ILE A 470 -9.14 -30.95 10.29
N GLU A 471 -10.23 -30.30 10.77
CA GLU A 471 -11.51 -30.98 11.05
C GLU A 471 -12.23 -31.44 9.78
N GLY A 472 -12.05 -30.77 8.66
CA GLY A 472 -12.57 -31.19 7.35
C GLY A 472 -11.99 -32.49 6.79
N ILE A 473 -10.97 -33.06 7.42
CA ILE A 473 -10.51 -34.44 7.21
C ILE A 473 -11.39 -35.40 8.09
N THR A 474 -12.66 -35.11 8.24
CA THR A 474 -13.62 -36.07 8.76
C THR A 474 -14.09 -36.95 7.61
N THR A 475 -13.71 -38.20 7.70
CA THR A 475 -14.25 -39.40 7.08
C THR A 475 -15.55 -39.22 6.29
N SER A 476 -15.43 -39.14 4.97
CA SER A 476 -16.54 -39.54 4.09
C SER A 476 -16.67 -41.08 4.14
N GLY A 477 -17.55 -41.55 5.01
CA GLY A 477 -17.88 -42.96 5.08
C GLY A 477 -17.99 -43.40 6.54
N GLY A 478 -19.19 -43.74 6.96
CA GLY A 478 -19.51 -44.20 8.32
C GLY A 478 -18.74 -45.44 8.72
N THR A 479 -17.56 -45.27 9.20
CA THR A 479 -16.74 -46.28 9.85
C THR A 479 -16.66 -45.97 11.33
N ASN A 480 -17.05 -46.92 12.15
CA ASN A 480 -17.04 -46.82 13.61
C ASN A 480 -15.61 -46.89 14.17
N LEU A 481 -14.73 -45.97 13.79
CA LEU A 481 -13.42 -45.89 14.43
C LEU A 481 -13.61 -45.45 15.89
N LEU A 482 -13.20 -46.28 16.80
CA LEU A 482 -13.27 -46.00 18.24
C LEU A 482 -11.86 -45.69 18.74
N VAL A 483 -11.67 -44.49 19.27
CA VAL A 483 -10.39 -44.04 19.83
C VAL A 483 -10.55 -43.74 21.32
N ARG A 484 -9.76 -44.39 22.16
CA ARG A 484 -9.65 -44.12 23.58
C ARG A 484 -8.27 -43.59 23.90
N GLN A 485 -8.22 -42.46 24.56
CA GLN A 485 -6.98 -41.87 25.03
C GLN A 485 -6.87 -42.05 26.54
N SER A 486 -5.77 -42.62 26.98
CA SER A 486 -5.37 -42.71 28.37
C SER A 486 -3.97 -42.09 28.58
N SER A 487 -3.50 -41.91 29.82
CA SER A 487 -2.22 -41.30 30.09
C SER A 487 -1.08 -42.03 29.36
N GLY A 488 -0.52 -41.37 28.32
CA GLY A 488 0.61 -41.86 27.53
C GLY A 488 0.30 -42.97 26.51
N THR A 489 -0.99 -43.29 26.27
CA THR A 489 -1.37 -44.34 25.31
C THR A 489 -2.68 -44.01 24.59
N ILE A 490 -2.76 -44.37 23.32
CA ILE A 490 -4.00 -44.34 22.53
C ILE A 490 -4.37 -45.78 22.15
N GLU A 491 -5.61 -46.16 22.45
CA GLU A 491 -6.22 -47.38 21.97
C GLU A 491 -7.15 -47.08 20.80
N VAL A 492 -6.95 -47.78 19.70
CA VAL A 492 -7.67 -47.61 18.44
C VAL A 492 -8.38 -48.90 18.09
N THR A 493 -9.69 -48.86 17.89
CA THR A 493 -10.46 -50.01 17.47
C THR A 493 -11.25 -49.70 16.20
N LEU A 494 -11.12 -50.53 15.17
CA LEU A 494 -11.87 -50.46 13.93
C LEU A 494 -12.69 -51.74 13.78
N PRO A 495 -13.98 -51.74 14.17
CA PRO A 495 -14.85 -52.90 14.10
C PRO A 495 -14.90 -53.47 12.68
N GLY A 496 -14.71 -54.79 12.58
CA GLY A 496 -14.71 -55.51 11.30
C GLY A 496 -13.35 -55.56 10.56
N ALA A 497 -12.32 -54.90 11.05
CA ALA A 497 -11.00 -55.04 10.51
C ALA A 497 -10.36 -56.37 10.95
N THR A 498 -9.69 -57.06 10.04
CA THR A 498 -8.89 -58.27 10.29
C THR A 498 -7.39 -57.94 10.47
N GLU A 499 -6.99 -56.80 9.95
CA GLU A 499 -5.68 -56.20 10.15
C GLU A 499 -5.85 -54.69 10.37
N LEU A 500 -5.13 -54.11 11.31
CA LEU A 500 -5.21 -52.69 11.63
C LEU A 500 -3.82 -52.05 11.59
N ASN A 501 -3.65 -51.13 10.64
CA ASN A 501 -2.48 -50.28 10.50
C ASN A 501 -2.84 -48.90 11.04
N VAL A 502 -2.18 -48.46 12.11
CA VAL A 502 -2.42 -47.17 12.75
C VAL A 502 -1.15 -46.32 12.63
N THR A 503 -1.30 -45.12 12.13
CA THR A 503 -0.20 -44.13 12.05
C THR A 503 -0.68 -42.81 12.62
N LEU A 504 0.13 -42.23 13.48
CA LEU A 504 -0.07 -40.88 14.02
C LEU A 504 0.86 -39.89 13.31
N TYR A 505 0.27 -38.83 12.81
CA TYR A 505 0.99 -37.77 12.11
C TYR A 505 0.99 -36.49 12.94
N SER A 506 2.09 -35.75 12.89
CA SER A 506 2.10 -34.34 13.32
C SER A 506 1.28 -33.47 12.36
N THR A 507 1.01 -32.24 12.76
CA THR A 507 0.33 -31.24 11.91
C THR A 507 1.10 -30.90 10.62
N SER A 508 2.42 -31.19 10.57
CA SER A 508 3.22 -31.06 9.36
C SER A 508 3.19 -32.31 8.44
N GLY A 509 2.29 -33.26 8.69
CA GLY A 509 2.17 -34.49 7.89
C GLY A 509 3.26 -35.54 8.15
N ARG A 510 4.16 -35.31 9.10
CA ARG A 510 5.22 -36.27 9.44
C ARG A 510 4.66 -37.38 10.34
N ALA A 511 4.86 -38.65 9.97
CA ALA A 511 4.55 -39.78 10.85
C ALA A 511 5.46 -39.75 12.10
N VAL A 512 4.85 -39.72 13.27
CA VAL A 512 5.54 -39.63 14.58
C VAL A 512 5.43 -40.91 15.39
N ALA A 513 4.44 -41.73 15.11
CA ALA A 513 4.27 -43.07 15.71
C ALA A 513 3.44 -43.95 14.78
N SER A 514 3.71 -45.25 14.74
CA SER A 514 2.91 -46.20 13.96
C SER A 514 2.94 -47.59 14.59
N THR A 515 1.87 -48.34 14.37
CA THR A 515 1.77 -49.75 14.74
C THR A 515 0.91 -50.49 13.71
N ALA A 516 1.18 -51.78 13.55
CA ALA A 516 0.36 -52.70 12.74
C ALA A 516 0.10 -53.95 13.53
N VAL A 517 -1.17 -54.39 13.55
CA VAL A 517 -1.61 -55.59 14.29
C VAL A 517 -2.54 -56.42 13.45
N SER A 518 -2.51 -57.75 13.68
CA SER A 518 -3.53 -58.66 13.17
C SER A 518 -4.71 -58.61 14.17
N GLY A 519 -5.83 -58.04 13.71
CA GLY A 519 -7.02 -57.84 14.54
C GLY A 519 -7.62 -56.44 14.32
N ASN A 520 -8.64 -56.13 15.10
CA ASN A 520 -9.42 -54.88 14.98
C ASN A 520 -9.07 -53.83 16.04
N SER A 521 -8.07 -54.07 16.91
CA SER A 521 -7.68 -53.15 17.96
C SER A 521 -6.17 -53.04 18.08
N ALA A 522 -5.66 -51.85 18.19
CA ALA A 522 -4.22 -51.53 18.32
C ALA A 522 -4.01 -50.52 19.44
N SER A 523 -2.82 -50.58 20.06
CA SER A 523 -2.40 -49.61 21.08
C SER A 523 -1.14 -48.91 20.63
N LEU A 524 -1.09 -47.57 20.77
CA LEU A 524 0.00 -46.71 20.36
C LEU A 524 0.47 -45.88 21.57
N SER A 525 1.77 -45.94 21.85
CA SER A 525 2.35 -45.12 22.93
C SER A 525 2.54 -43.67 22.47
N THR A 526 2.09 -42.74 23.32
CA THR A 526 2.24 -41.28 23.10
C THR A 526 3.11 -40.61 24.16
N SER A 527 3.68 -41.37 25.08
CA SER A 527 4.45 -40.85 26.22
C SER A 527 5.74 -40.07 25.83
N ALA A 528 6.25 -40.30 24.63
CA ALA A 528 7.40 -39.60 24.08
C ALA A 528 7.04 -38.41 23.16
N LEU A 529 5.75 -38.17 22.96
CA LEU A 529 5.29 -37.11 22.05
C LEU A 529 5.04 -35.81 22.82
N PRO A 530 5.43 -34.65 22.27
CA PRO A 530 5.08 -33.36 22.84
C PRO A 530 3.56 -33.17 22.94
N ALA A 531 3.12 -32.38 23.90
CA ALA A 531 1.73 -31.92 23.93
C ALA A 531 1.41 -31.15 22.62
N GLY A 532 0.29 -31.46 22.01
CA GLY A 532 -0.07 -30.86 20.71
C GLY A 532 -1.20 -31.59 19.99
N VAL A 533 -1.49 -31.13 18.78
CA VAL A 533 -2.48 -31.71 17.88
C VAL A 533 -1.82 -32.72 16.94
N TYR A 534 -2.46 -33.87 16.78
CA TYR A 534 -2.01 -34.96 15.91
C TYR A 534 -3.15 -35.49 15.09
N ILE A 535 -2.87 -36.13 13.96
CA ILE A 535 -3.83 -36.80 13.11
C ILE A 535 -3.55 -38.30 13.19
N LEU A 536 -4.52 -39.05 13.68
CA LEU A 536 -4.52 -40.51 13.67
C LEU A 536 -5.08 -40.97 12.33
N ASN A 537 -4.40 -41.89 11.66
CA ASN A 537 -4.95 -42.64 10.53
C ASN A 537 -4.96 -44.13 10.87
N ALA A 538 -6.09 -44.75 10.65
CA ALA A 538 -6.28 -46.18 10.87
C ALA A 538 -6.96 -46.81 9.63
N ASN A 539 -6.19 -47.53 8.81
CA ASN A 539 -6.66 -48.15 7.57
C ASN A 539 -7.40 -47.15 6.64
N GLY A 540 -6.87 -45.90 6.52
CA GLY A 540 -7.50 -44.86 5.72
C GLY A 540 -8.57 -44.01 6.42
N ASN A 541 -8.97 -44.37 7.64
CA ASN A 541 -9.85 -43.58 8.49
C ASN A 541 -9.02 -42.65 9.36
N SER A 542 -9.33 -41.38 9.38
CA SER A 542 -8.55 -40.39 10.12
C SER A 542 -9.35 -39.73 11.23
N GLU A 543 -8.69 -39.43 12.35
CA GLU A 543 -9.25 -38.72 13.49
C GLU A 543 -8.22 -37.76 14.09
N LYS A 544 -8.68 -36.59 14.54
CA LYS A 544 -7.86 -35.58 15.23
C LYS A 544 -7.73 -35.94 16.70
N LEU A 545 -6.52 -35.91 17.21
CA LEU A 545 -6.21 -36.16 18.61
C LEU A 545 -5.45 -34.96 19.23
N ILE A 546 -5.75 -34.69 20.49
CA ILE A 546 -5.03 -33.71 21.30
C ILE A 546 -4.30 -34.49 22.40
N ILE A 547 -2.96 -34.50 22.32
CA ILE A 547 -2.09 -35.03 23.37
C ILE A 547 -1.79 -33.90 24.35
N LYS A 548 -2.09 -34.12 25.64
CA LYS A 548 -1.90 -33.11 26.69
C LYS A 548 -0.64 -33.37 27.48
#